data_684302a36311a43524e9c7d8386958b2
#
_entry.id   684302a36311a43524e9c7d8386958b2
#
_cell.length_a   1.000
_cell.length_b   1.000
_cell.length_c   1.000
_cell.angle_alpha   90.00
_cell.angle_beta   90.00
_cell.angle_gamma   90.00
#
_symmetry.space_group_name_H-M   'P 1'
#
loop_
_entity.id
_entity.type
_entity.pdbx_description
1 polymer ?
#
loop_
_entity_poly.entity_id
_entity_poly.type
_entity_poly.pdbx_seq_one_letter_code
_entity_poly.pdbx_strand_id
1 'polypeptide(L)'
;MKFIKKFKLFESNDIVKETVEDLLRDFSDNDIPVDVEIYHPDPTSDEKRFLILIGDEDNLVLAKDLPLYENIDNFISLNEYLIGECYELQSIACWIKPHNEPITGQRPITITEFDKFISKIEEIEDWNSRYPTLWHKTFKLIDIYYK
;
A
#
# COMPACT_ATOMS: atom_id res chain seq x y z
N MET A 1 34.45 3.10 17.27
CA MET A 1 34.36 1.72 16.86
C MET A 1 33.87 1.64 15.44
N LYS A 2 34.71 1.16 14.56
CA LYS A 2 34.44 1.15 13.12
C LYS A 2 33.24 0.31 12.75
N PHE A 3 33.06 -0.84 13.36
CA PHE A 3 31.98 -1.73 12.97
C PHE A 3 30.61 -1.23 13.45
N ILE A 4 30.54 -0.49 14.56
CA ILE A 4 29.29 0.13 15.00
C ILE A 4 28.80 1.15 13.98
N LYS A 5 29.69 1.88 13.34
CA LYS A 5 29.33 2.81 12.28
C LYS A 5 28.86 2.11 11.00
N LYS A 6 29.25 0.86 10.81
CA LYS A 6 28.84 0.05 9.69
C LYS A 6 27.52 -0.68 9.93
N PHE A 7 27.10 -0.82 11.18
CA PHE A 7 25.85 -1.42 11.53
C PHE A 7 24.78 -0.35 11.55
N LYS A 8 23.82 -0.50 10.67
CA LYS A 8 22.56 0.18 10.82
C LYS A 8 21.80 -0.56 11.92
N LEU A 9 21.38 0.16 12.94
CA LEU A 9 20.47 -0.39 13.93
C LEU A 9 19.08 -0.38 13.30
N PHE A 10 18.64 -1.53 12.82
CA PHE A 10 17.29 -1.67 12.31
C PHE A 10 16.30 -1.56 13.45
N GLU A 11 15.21 -0.89 13.20
CA GLU A 11 14.14 -0.77 14.16
C GLU A 11 13.49 -2.13 14.41
N SER A 12 12.90 -2.31 15.59
CA SER A 12 12.15 -3.51 15.89
C SER A 12 10.93 -3.65 14.99
N ASN A 13 10.42 -4.86 14.82
CA ASN A 13 9.23 -5.10 14.00
C ASN A 13 8.04 -4.27 14.46
N ASP A 14 7.88 -4.08 15.77
CA ASP A 14 6.78 -3.28 16.34
C ASP A 14 6.91 -1.81 15.95
N ILE A 15 8.10 -1.25 15.98
CA ILE A 15 8.35 0.15 15.59
C ILE A 15 8.12 0.33 14.10
N VAL A 16 8.59 -0.61 13.27
CA VAL A 16 8.38 -0.56 11.83
C VAL A 16 6.89 -0.60 11.51
N LYS A 17 6.16 -1.51 12.13
CA LYS A 17 4.72 -1.62 11.96
C LYS A 17 4.00 -0.33 12.35
N GLU A 18 4.30 0.22 13.52
CA GLU A 18 3.71 1.46 14.00
C GLU A 18 4.01 2.64 13.07
N THR A 19 5.24 2.74 12.57
CA THR A 19 5.64 3.80 11.65
C THR A 19 4.82 3.73 10.35
N VAL A 20 4.65 2.54 9.80
CA VAL A 20 3.83 2.35 8.59
C VAL A 20 2.37 2.66 8.86
N GLU A 21 1.83 2.20 9.97
CA GLU A 21 0.45 2.51 10.36
C GLU A 21 0.23 4.02 10.52
N ASP A 22 1.20 4.74 11.09
CA ASP A 22 1.14 6.19 11.22
C ASP A 22 1.15 6.89 9.87
N LEU A 23 1.96 6.44 8.92
CA LEU A 23 1.99 6.98 7.57
C LEU A 23 0.68 6.75 6.82
N LEU A 24 -0.05 5.70 7.17
CA LEU A 24 -1.33 5.34 6.56
C LEU A 24 -2.54 5.71 7.42
N ARG A 25 -2.33 6.52 8.45
CA ARG A 25 -3.39 6.89 9.42
C ARG A 25 -4.59 7.57 8.76
N ASP A 26 -4.35 8.34 7.70
CA ASP A 26 -5.42 9.03 7.00
C ASP A 26 -6.50 8.06 6.48
N PHE A 27 -6.08 6.86 6.09
CA PHE A 27 -7.04 5.81 5.69
C PHE A 27 -7.86 5.32 6.87
N SER A 28 -7.20 5.00 7.98
CA SER A 28 -7.89 4.54 9.19
C SER A 28 -8.82 5.60 9.76
N ASP A 29 -8.42 6.86 9.73
CA ASP A 29 -9.24 7.99 10.19
C ASP A 29 -10.49 8.19 9.31
N ASN A 30 -10.48 7.68 8.10
CA ASN A 30 -11.63 7.70 7.19
C ASN A 30 -12.36 6.35 7.13
N ASP A 31 -12.22 5.53 8.18
CA ASP A 31 -12.86 4.23 8.32
C ASP A 31 -12.48 3.22 7.22
N ILE A 32 -11.30 3.38 6.64
CA ILE A 32 -10.75 2.44 5.67
C ILE A 32 -9.76 1.54 6.39
N PRO A 33 -10.02 0.22 6.46
CA PRO A 33 -9.14 -0.70 7.17
C PRO A 33 -7.73 -0.70 6.60
N VAL A 34 -6.74 -0.68 7.49
CA VAL A 34 -5.34 -0.87 7.16
C VAL A 34 -4.80 -1.98 8.04
N ASP A 35 -4.28 -3.02 7.43
CA ASP A 35 -3.66 -4.13 8.13
C ASP A 35 -2.19 -4.22 7.73
N VAL A 36 -1.30 -4.27 8.71
CA VAL A 36 0.14 -4.33 8.50
C VAL A 36 0.67 -5.55 9.20
N GLU A 37 1.30 -6.44 8.44
CA GLU A 37 1.85 -7.69 8.98
C GLU A 37 3.31 -7.84 8.61
N ILE A 38 4.10 -8.31 9.58
CA ILE A 38 5.50 -8.70 9.36
C ILE A 38 5.60 -10.17 9.75
N TYR A 39 6.09 -11.00 8.83
CA TYR A 39 6.23 -12.41 9.12
C TYR A 39 7.52 -13.01 8.55
N HIS A 40 7.92 -14.14 9.14
CA HIS A 40 9.08 -14.91 8.72
C HIS A 40 8.56 -16.19 8.05
N PRO A 41 8.66 -16.31 6.72
CA PRO A 41 8.14 -17.50 6.01
C PRO A 41 8.95 -18.76 6.33
N ASP A 42 10.22 -18.60 6.70
CA ASP A 42 11.11 -19.67 7.08
C ASP A 42 11.75 -19.33 8.43
N PRO A 43 11.41 -20.05 9.52
CA PRO A 43 11.96 -19.77 10.84
C PRO A 43 13.48 -19.99 10.94
N THR A 44 14.09 -20.70 9.97
CA THR A 44 15.54 -20.93 9.94
C THR A 44 16.30 -19.85 9.16
N SER A 45 15.59 -18.92 8.53
CA SER A 45 16.14 -17.83 7.74
C SER A 45 15.88 -16.49 8.41
N ASP A 46 16.74 -15.50 8.15
CA ASP A 46 16.54 -14.11 8.55
C ASP A 46 15.59 -13.37 7.60
N GLU A 47 15.02 -14.06 6.64
CA GLU A 47 14.10 -13.47 5.68
C GLU A 47 12.83 -12.98 6.35
N LYS A 48 12.50 -11.71 6.14
CA LYS A 48 11.26 -11.10 6.59
C LYS A 48 10.42 -10.70 5.39
N ARG A 49 9.12 -10.80 5.56
CA ARG A 49 8.16 -10.30 4.58
C ARG A 49 7.26 -9.28 5.24
N PHE A 50 6.95 -8.25 4.50
CA PHE A 50 6.14 -7.15 4.98
C PHE A 50 4.92 -7.00 4.08
N LEU A 51 3.75 -7.10 4.67
CA LEU A 51 2.49 -7.04 3.94
C LEU A 51 1.64 -5.89 4.45
N ILE A 52 1.15 -5.07 3.55
CA ILE A 52 0.25 -3.96 3.86
C ILE A 52 -1.02 -4.16 3.05
N LEU A 53 -2.16 -4.21 3.75
CA LEU A 53 -3.47 -4.31 3.13
C LEU A 53 -4.25 -3.03 3.42
N ILE A 54 -4.73 -2.36 2.37
CA ILE A 54 -5.55 -1.16 2.48
C ILE A 54 -6.90 -1.47 1.84
N GLY A 55 -7.95 -1.37 2.62
CA GLY A 55 -9.30 -1.64 2.17
C GLY A 55 -9.84 -2.93 2.75
N ASP A 56 -11.04 -3.30 2.26
CA ASP A 56 -11.78 -4.46 2.75
C ASP A 56 -12.37 -5.21 1.55
N GLU A 57 -12.21 -6.52 1.54
CA GLU A 57 -12.74 -7.37 0.47
C GLU A 57 -14.26 -7.29 0.33
N ASP A 58 -14.96 -7.02 1.42
CA ASP A 58 -16.42 -7.00 1.47
C ASP A 58 -17.02 -5.64 1.15
N ASN A 59 -16.23 -4.57 1.21
CA ASN A 59 -16.71 -3.20 1.04
C ASN A 59 -15.93 -2.47 -0.06
N LEU A 60 -16.65 -1.99 -1.06
CA LEU A 60 -16.07 -1.14 -2.10
C LEU A 60 -16.07 0.31 -1.64
N VAL A 61 -14.95 0.98 -1.87
CA VAL A 61 -14.82 2.40 -1.60
C VAL A 61 -14.64 3.13 -2.93
N LEU A 62 -15.44 4.17 -3.16
CA LEU A 62 -15.24 5.02 -4.32
C LEU A 62 -13.86 5.67 -4.22
N ALA A 63 -13.15 5.74 -5.34
CA ALA A 63 -11.82 6.32 -5.35
C ALA A 63 -11.81 7.77 -4.87
N LYS A 64 -12.92 8.50 -5.07
CA LYS A 64 -13.06 9.87 -4.55
C LYS A 64 -13.10 9.93 -3.02
N ASP A 65 -13.54 8.84 -2.38
CA ASP A 65 -13.66 8.73 -0.93
C ASP A 65 -12.43 8.04 -0.31
N LEU A 66 -11.53 7.56 -1.16
CA LEU A 66 -10.27 6.94 -0.76
C LEU A 66 -9.15 7.97 -0.97
N PRO A 67 -8.51 8.47 0.09
CA PRO A 67 -7.55 9.56 -0.03
C PRO A 67 -6.20 9.09 -0.58
N LEU A 68 -6.19 8.47 -1.76
CA LEU A 68 -4.96 7.98 -2.39
C LEU A 68 -4.09 9.10 -2.93
N TYR A 69 -4.71 9.99 -3.71
CA TYR A 69 -3.98 11.09 -4.35
C TYR A 69 -3.38 12.03 -3.30
N GLU A 70 -4.12 12.33 -2.27
CA GLU A 70 -3.69 13.19 -1.16
C GLU A 70 -2.59 12.55 -0.33
N ASN A 71 -2.46 11.22 -0.39
CA ASN A 71 -1.46 10.45 0.37
C ASN A 71 -0.26 10.00 -0.46
N ILE A 72 -0.08 10.52 -1.67
CA ILE A 72 1.08 10.17 -2.50
C ILE A 72 2.39 10.39 -1.76
N ASP A 73 2.54 11.52 -1.07
CA ASP A 73 3.75 11.82 -0.31
C ASP A 73 3.96 10.82 0.83
N ASN A 74 2.90 10.37 1.47
CA ASN A 74 2.96 9.35 2.51
C ASN A 74 3.38 8.00 1.95
N PHE A 75 2.90 7.63 0.77
CA PHE A 75 3.34 6.41 0.08
C PHE A 75 4.83 6.49 -0.29
N ILE A 76 5.29 7.63 -0.77
CA ILE A 76 6.70 7.84 -1.09
C ILE A 76 7.55 7.69 0.18
N SER A 77 7.14 8.33 1.28
CA SER A 77 7.83 8.24 2.55
C SER A 77 7.86 6.81 3.10
N LEU A 78 6.75 6.09 2.95
CA LEU A 78 6.64 4.69 3.34
C LEU A 78 7.63 3.81 2.57
N ASN A 79 7.69 4.00 1.25
CA ASN A 79 8.61 3.23 0.41
C ASN A 79 10.07 3.52 0.78
N GLU A 80 10.43 4.79 0.95
CA GLU A 80 11.78 5.19 1.37
C GLU A 80 12.13 4.62 2.74
N TYR A 81 11.19 4.66 3.67
CA TYR A 81 11.38 4.11 5.00
C TYR A 81 11.65 2.60 4.97
N LEU A 82 10.84 1.85 4.23
CA LEU A 82 10.99 0.40 4.14
C LEU A 82 12.28 0.01 3.41
N ILE A 83 12.66 0.73 2.36
CA ILE A 83 13.96 0.54 1.71
C ILE A 83 15.08 0.79 2.71
N GLY A 84 14.96 1.82 3.53
CA GLY A 84 15.92 2.11 4.59
C GLY A 84 16.02 1.00 5.63
N GLU A 85 14.96 0.24 5.85
CA GLU A 85 14.92 -0.93 6.72
C GLU A 85 15.26 -2.24 5.98
N CYS A 86 15.86 -2.13 4.80
CA CYS A 86 16.30 -3.25 3.95
C CYS A 86 15.18 -4.13 3.40
N TYR A 87 13.98 -3.58 3.26
CA TYR A 87 12.93 -4.23 2.50
C TYR A 87 12.97 -3.79 1.04
N GLU A 88 12.58 -4.67 0.15
CA GLU A 88 12.49 -4.40 -1.28
C GLU A 88 11.08 -4.67 -1.76
N LEU A 89 10.49 -3.71 -2.48
CA LEU A 89 9.16 -3.87 -3.02
C LEU A 89 9.10 -5.04 -3.99
N GLN A 90 8.17 -5.95 -3.77
CA GLN A 90 7.94 -7.10 -4.64
C GLN A 90 6.75 -6.87 -5.56
N SER A 91 5.62 -6.48 -5.01
CA SER A 91 4.41 -6.24 -5.79
C SER A 91 3.41 -5.37 -5.07
N ILE A 92 2.59 -4.69 -5.86
CA ILE A 92 1.40 -3.99 -5.39
C ILE A 92 0.25 -4.51 -6.24
N ALA A 93 -0.72 -5.15 -5.62
CA ALA A 93 -1.91 -5.64 -6.28
C ALA A 93 -3.07 -4.70 -5.98
N CYS A 94 -3.61 -4.10 -7.04
CA CYS A 94 -4.72 -3.15 -6.92
C CYS A 94 -5.98 -3.75 -7.51
N TRP A 95 -6.99 -3.97 -6.68
CA TRP A 95 -8.31 -4.40 -7.11
C TRP A 95 -9.16 -3.16 -7.40
N ILE A 96 -9.17 -2.76 -8.67
CA ILE A 96 -9.81 -1.53 -9.14
C ILE A 96 -10.84 -1.89 -10.18
N LYS A 97 -12.01 -1.24 -10.13
CA LYS A 97 -13.05 -1.40 -11.14
C LYS A 97 -13.84 -0.11 -11.32
N PRO A 98 -14.54 0.08 -12.45
CA PRO A 98 -15.59 1.09 -12.54
C PRO A 98 -16.67 0.81 -11.49
N HIS A 99 -17.26 1.86 -10.93
CA HIS A 99 -18.20 1.75 -9.81
C HIS A 99 -19.39 0.82 -10.09
N ASN A 100 -19.86 0.80 -11.34
CA ASN A 100 -21.06 0.04 -11.74
C ASN A 100 -20.78 -1.37 -12.23
N GLU A 101 -19.53 -1.83 -12.22
CA GLU A 101 -19.19 -3.19 -12.66
C GLU A 101 -19.26 -4.20 -11.50
N PRO A 102 -19.62 -5.48 -11.78
CA PRO A 102 -19.60 -6.51 -10.74
C PRO A 102 -18.17 -6.82 -10.28
N ILE A 103 -18.03 -7.22 -9.01
CA ILE A 103 -16.74 -7.53 -8.40
C ILE A 103 -16.22 -8.89 -8.84
N THR A 104 -17.12 -9.84 -9.06
CA THR A 104 -16.79 -11.25 -9.33
C THR A 104 -16.05 -11.42 -10.66
N GLY A 105 -14.97 -12.21 -10.64
CA GLY A 105 -14.19 -12.54 -11.83
C GLY A 105 -13.12 -11.53 -12.21
N GLN A 106 -12.99 -10.44 -11.48
CA GLN A 106 -11.96 -9.45 -11.75
C GLN A 106 -10.60 -9.87 -11.17
N ARG A 107 -9.54 -9.60 -11.93
CA ARG A 107 -8.17 -9.82 -11.47
C ARG A 107 -7.57 -8.51 -11.02
N PRO A 108 -6.67 -8.54 -10.02
CA PRO A 108 -5.99 -7.32 -9.61
C PRO A 108 -5.01 -6.85 -10.70
N ILE A 109 -4.80 -5.55 -10.75
CA ILE A 109 -3.70 -4.99 -11.50
C ILE A 109 -2.46 -5.14 -10.62
N THR A 110 -1.45 -5.85 -11.12
CA THR A 110 -0.21 -6.06 -10.38
C THR A 110 0.87 -5.12 -10.88
N ILE A 111 1.46 -4.39 -9.95
CA ILE A 111 2.50 -3.40 -10.21
C ILE A 111 3.75 -3.83 -9.43
N THR A 112 4.91 -3.84 -10.08
CA THR A 112 6.17 -4.25 -9.46
C THR A 112 7.13 -3.08 -9.26
N GLU A 113 6.82 -1.92 -9.81
CA GLU A 113 7.63 -0.71 -9.70
C GLU A 113 6.84 0.38 -8.99
N PHE A 114 7.45 0.97 -7.97
CA PHE A 114 6.78 1.97 -7.14
C PHE A 114 6.32 3.19 -7.94
N ASP A 115 7.13 3.67 -8.87
CA ASP A 115 6.78 4.84 -9.70
C ASP A 115 5.51 4.59 -10.52
N LYS A 116 5.29 3.36 -10.96
CA LYS A 116 4.08 2.97 -11.69
C LYS A 116 2.84 2.96 -10.80
N PHE A 117 3.02 2.65 -9.52
CA PHE A 117 1.93 2.74 -8.56
C PHE A 117 1.48 4.19 -8.38
N ILE A 118 2.42 5.11 -8.21
CA ILE A 118 2.11 6.54 -8.10
C ILE A 118 1.44 7.05 -9.36
N SER A 119 1.96 6.67 -10.55
CA SER A 119 1.35 7.04 -11.83
C SER A 119 -0.07 6.51 -11.96
N LYS A 120 -0.34 5.31 -11.42
CA LYS A 120 -1.69 4.72 -11.44
C LYS A 120 -2.66 5.52 -10.57
N ILE A 121 -2.21 5.97 -9.40
CA ILE A 121 -3.02 6.82 -8.53
C ILE A 121 -3.38 8.12 -9.25
N GLU A 122 -2.41 8.76 -9.89
CA GLU A 122 -2.63 9.99 -10.65
C GLU A 122 -3.60 9.79 -11.83
N GLU A 123 -3.46 8.67 -12.53
CA GLU A 123 -4.35 8.30 -13.62
C GLU A 123 -5.80 8.15 -13.17
N ILE A 124 -6.01 7.51 -12.03
CA ILE A 124 -7.35 7.30 -11.48
C ILE A 124 -7.95 8.61 -10.99
N GLU A 125 -7.16 9.47 -10.38
CA GLU A 125 -7.59 10.80 -9.97
C GLU A 125 -8.03 11.62 -11.17
N ASP A 126 -7.26 11.61 -12.24
CA ASP A 126 -7.58 12.29 -13.49
C ASP A 126 -8.88 11.75 -14.11
N TRP A 127 -9.03 10.43 -14.15
CA TRP A 127 -10.26 9.79 -14.64
C TRP A 127 -11.47 10.25 -13.84
N ASN A 128 -11.40 10.18 -12.52
CA ASN A 128 -12.52 10.52 -11.65
C ASN A 128 -12.89 12.00 -11.73
N SER A 129 -11.93 12.87 -12.00
CA SER A 129 -12.16 14.30 -12.19
C SER A 129 -12.94 14.62 -13.44
N ARG A 130 -12.85 13.76 -14.47
CA ARG A 130 -13.46 13.98 -15.79
C ARG A 130 -14.84 13.37 -15.94
N TYR A 131 -15.18 12.36 -15.14
CA TYR A 131 -16.37 11.54 -15.38
C TYR A 131 -17.40 11.66 -14.25
N PRO A 132 -18.69 11.44 -14.57
CA PRO A 132 -19.74 11.37 -13.53
C PRO A 132 -19.46 10.24 -12.53
N THR A 133 -20.04 10.38 -11.34
CA THR A 133 -19.84 9.43 -10.23
C THR A 133 -20.08 7.96 -10.61
N LEU A 134 -21.04 7.68 -11.49
CA LEU A 134 -21.33 6.32 -11.95
C LEU A 134 -20.15 5.66 -12.68
N TRP A 135 -19.26 6.46 -13.22
CA TRP A 135 -18.09 5.99 -13.96
C TRP A 135 -16.80 6.07 -13.15
N HIS A 136 -16.87 6.52 -11.91
CA HIS A 136 -15.70 6.58 -11.06
C HIS A 136 -15.12 5.19 -10.82
N LYS A 137 -13.80 5.12 -10.72
CA LYS A 137 -13.11 3.91 -10.31
C LYS A 137 -13.33 3.68 -8.83
N THR A 138 -13.41 2.44 -8.43
CA THR A 138 -13.49 2.04 -7.04
C THR A 138 -12.36 1.11 -6.69
N PHE A 139 -11.93 1.20 -5.45
CA PHE A 139 -10.96 0.25 -4.90
C PHE A 139 -11.67 -0.72 -3.98
N LYS A 140 -11.33 -1.99 -4.09
CA LYS A 140 -11.72 -3.01 -3.15
C LYS A 140 -10.61 -3.22 -2.13
N LEU A 141 -9.39 -3.40 -2.64
CA LEU A 141 -8.25 -3.74 -1.83
C LEU A 141 -6.97 -3.32 -2.53
N ILE A 142 -6.04 -2.82 -1.77
CA ILE A 142 -4.67 -2.60 -2.22
C ILE A 142 -3.78 -3.46 -1.33
N ASP A 143 -3.01 -4.33 -1.96
CA ASP A 143 -2.13 -5.29 -1.30
C ASP A 143 -0.69 -4.96 -1.68
N ILE A 144 0.11 -4.51 -0.72
CA ILE A 144 1.48 -4.10 -0.95
C ILE A 144 2.41 -5.09 -0.25
N TYR A 145 3.32 -5.67 -1.02
CA TYR A 145 4.21 -6.72 -0.55
C TYR A 145 5.66 -6.29 -0.69
N TYR A 146 6.38 -6.30 0.42
CA TYR A 146 7.82 -6.11 0.51
C TYR A 146 8.50 -7.39 1.01
N LYS A 147 9.71 -7.58 0.57
CA LYS A 147 10.53 -8.72 1.01
C LYS A 147 11.87 -8.26 1.58
#